data_aa6abf88c8758a5437eb0dc658c40526
#
_entry.id   aa6abf88c8758a5437eb0dc658c40526
#
_cell.length_a   1.000
_cell.length_b   1.000
_cell.length_c   1.000
_cell.angle_alpha   90.00
_cell.angle_beta   90.00
_cell.angle_gamma   90.00
#
_symmetry.space_group_name_H-M   'P 1'
#
loop_
_entity.id
_entity.type
_entity.pdbx_description
1 polymer ?
#
loop_
_entity_poly.entity_id
_entity_poly.type
_entity_poly.pdbx_seq_one_letter_code
_entity_poly.pdbx_strand_id
1 'polypeptide(L)'
;RYLQDYEGWLEKLEQDYTRIPSETKVPTRTYFLIRKSDNKIIGMINIRLALNEKLRKFGGNIGYSIRPTERRKGYNKINLYLGLKICQEYGIKEVLMDCDKYNLGSAKTIQALGGVKTKECYNDEFKETVEFYSIDVDKSLSANKELYEK
;
A
#
# COMPACT_ATOMS: atom_id res chain seq x y z
N ARG A 1 11.85 -1.33 -18.38
CA ARG A 1 13.00 -1.79 -17.59
C ARG A 1 12.82 -3.20 -17.08
N TYR A 2 11.72 -3.48 -16.43
CA TYR A 2 11.42 -4.81 -15.89
C TYR A 2 11.15 -5.85 -16.98
N LEU A 3 10.68 -5.43 -18.14
CA LEU A 3 10.49 -6.30 -19.30
C LEU A 3 11.81 -6.78 -19.91
N GLN A 4 12.90 -6.03 -19.68
CA GLN A 4 14.22 -6.37 -20.20
C GLN A 4 15.00 -7.31 -19.27
N ASP A 5 14.67 -7.31 -17.97
CA ASP A 5 15.32 -8.16 -16.97
C ASP A 5 14.30 -8.72 -15.99
N TYR A 6 13.41 -9.54 -16.52
CA TYR A 6 12.31 -10.12 -15.73
C TYR A 6 12.81 -11.05 -14.62
N GLU A 7 13.81 -11.89 -14.92
CA GLU A 7 14.35 -12.83 -13.92
C GLU A 7 15.03 -12.09 -12.77
N GLY A 8 15.83 -11.08 -13.07
CA GLY A 8 16.46 -10.24 -12.05
C GLY A 8 15.44 -9.50 -11.19
N TRP A 9 14.35 -9.06 -11.78
CA TRP A 9 13.26 -8.44 -11.04
C TRP A 9 12.57 -9.42 -10.09
N LEU A 10 12.32 -10.66 -10.53
CA LEU A 10 11.73 -11.69 -9.66
C LEU A 10 12.65 -12.03 -8.51
N GLU A 11 13.96 -12.15 -8.73
CA GLU A 11 14.93 -12.38 -7.68
C GLU A 11 14.91 -11.25 -6.64
N LYS A 12 14.84 -10.01 -7.11
CA LYS A 12 14.76 -8.86 -6.22
C LYS A 12 13.50 -8.89 -5.36
N LEU A 13 12.35 -9.24 -5.92
CA LEU A 13 11.10 -9.35 -5.15
C LEU A 13 11.23 -10.41 -4.06
N GLU A 14 11.86 -11.53 -4.34
CA GLU A 14 12.07 -12.58 -3.35
C GLU A 14 13.03 -12.16 -2.26
N GLN A 15 14.13 -11.49 -2.61
CA GLN A 15 15.05 -10.90 -1.65
C GLN A 15 14.36 -9.87 -0.76
N ASP A 16 13.51 -9.03 -1.35
CA ASP A 16 12.76 -8.03 -0.60
C ASP A 16 11.81 -8.69 0.42
N TYR A 17 11.22 -9.82 0.08
CA TYR A 17 10.34 -10.56 0.98
C TYR A 17 11.09 -11.14 2.18
N THR A 18 12.26 -11.69 1.97
CA THR A 18 13.03 -12.39 3.02
C THR A 18 14.01 -11.50 3.75
N ARG A 19 14.05 -10.22 3.40
CA ARG A 19 15.05 -9.29 3.93
C ARG A 19 14.92 -9.06 5.43
N ILE A 20 16.06 -9.01 6.12
CA ILE A 20 16.13 -8.60 7.51
C ILE A 20 16.04 -7.07 7.57
N PRO A 21 15.16 -6.50 8.43
CA PRO A 21 15.04 -5.04 8.53
C PRO A 21 16.37 -4.34 8.84
N SER A 22 16.64 -3.25 8.15
CA SER A 22 17.83 -2.42 8.35
C SER A 22 17.44 -0.95 8.22
N GLU A 23 18.42 -0.05 8.38
CA GLU A 23 18.19 1.40 8.24
C GLU A 23 17.66 1.79 6.86
N THR A 24 18.04 1.04 5.82
CA THR A 24 17.71 1.37 4.44
C THR A 24 16.66 0.46 3.82
N LYS A 25 16.46 -0.72 4.38
CA LYS A 25 15.60 -1.74 3.75
C LYS A 25 14.84 -2.58 4.77
N VAL A 26 13.63 -3.01 4.38
CA VAL A 26 12.75 -3.84 5.21
C VAL A 26 12.17 -4.97 4.35
N PRO A 27 11.70 -6.08 4.98
CA PRO A 27 11.05 -7.15 4.22
C PRO A 27 9.78 -6.60 3.57
N THR A 28 9.61 -6.92 2.29
CA THR A 28 8.57 -6.35 1.45
C THR A 28 7.92 -7.41 0.59
N ARG A 29 6.62 -7.29 0.39
CA ARG A 29 5.83 -8.15 -0.47
C ARG A 29 5.14 -7.30 -1.53
N THR A 30 5.21 -7.72 -2.80
CA THR A 30 4.54 -7.02 -3.90
C THR A 30 3.47 -7.92 -4.50
N TYR A 31 2.28 -7.36 -4.71
CA TYR A 31 1.13 -8.05 -5.29
C TYR A 31 0.55 -7.25 -6.43
N PHE A 32 -0.04 -7.95 -7.38
CA PHE A 32 -0.76 -7.32 -8.48
C PHE A 32 -2.25 -7.54 -8.31
N LEU A 33 -3.03 -6.50 -8.57
CA LEU A 33 -4.48 -6.58 -8.66
C LEU A 33 -4.85 -6.93 -10.10
N ILE A 34 -5.48 -8.09 -10.28
CA ILE A 34 -5.85 -8.59 -11.60
C ILE A 34 -7.36 -8.65 -11.71
N ARG A 35 -7.90 -8.09 -12.79
CA ARG A 35 -9.33 -8.19 -13.08
C ARG A 35 -9.62 -9.52 -13.77
N LYS A 36 -10.47 -10.34 -13.15
CA LYS A 36 -10.74 -11.71 -13.63
C LYS A 36 -11.44 -11.75 -14.98
N SER A 37 -12.27 -10.76 -15.29
CA SER A 37 -13.06 -10.76 -16.52
C SER A 37 -12.21 -10.74 -17.79
N ASP A 38 -11.00 -10.14 -17.74
CA ASP A 38 -10.12 -10.04 -18.90
C ASP A 38 -8.64 -10.33 -18.58
N ASN A 39 -8.34 -10.77 -17.35
CA ASN A 39 -6.99 -11.03 -16.86
C ASN A 39 -6.05 -9.82 -16.94
N LYS A 40 -6.62 -8.62 -16.93
CA LYS A 40 -5.84 -7.39 -17.02
C LYS A 40 -5.24 -7.02 -15.66
N ILE A 41 -3.96 -6.65 -15.65
CA ILE A 41 -3.32 -6.10 -14.46
C ILE A 41 -3.84 -4.67 -14.27
N ILE A 42 -4.59 -4.46 -13.21
CA ILE A 42 -5.24 -3.18 -12.89
C ILE A 42 -4.34 -2.30 -12.03
N GLY A 43 -3.61 -2.91 -11.11
CA GLY A 43 -2.78 -2.17 -10.18
C GLY A 43 -1.78 -3.04 -9.45
N MET A 44 -1.06 -2.40 -8.54
CA MET A 44 -0.02 -3.03 -7.75
C MET A 44 -0.12 -2.53 -6.31
N ILE A 45 0.23 -3.38 -5.36
CA ILE A 45 0.37 -3.00 -3.97
C ILE A 45 1.66 -3.57 -3.41
N ASN A 46 2.37 -2.73 -2.68
CA ASN A 46 3.63 -3.06 -2.06
C ASN A 46 3.44 -2.98 -0.55
N ILE A 47 3.70 -4.09 0.15
CA ILE A 47 3.47 -4.19 1.59
C ILE A 47 4.81 -4.40 2.28
N ARG A 48 5.15 -3.47 3.16
CA ARG A 48 6.34 -3.55 3.99
C ARG A 48 5.95 -4.23 5.29
N LEU A 49 6.52 -5.41 5.52
CA LEU A 49 6.15 -6.29 6.64
C LEU A 49 6.71 -5.80 7.97
N ALA A 50 7.71 -4.93 7.93
CA ALA A 50 8.27 -4.26 9.10
C ALA A 50 8.66 -2.84 8.69
N LEU A 51 8.83 -1.96 9.66
CA LEU A 51 9.23 -0.58 9.41
C LEU A 51 10.57 -0.30 10.06
N ASN A 52 11.42 0.45 9.36
CA ASN A 52 12.59 1.08 9.95
C ASN A 52 12.25 2.54 10.29
N GLU A 53 13.20 3.27 10.87
CA GLU A 53 12.97 4.65 11.26
C GLU A 53 12.59 5.55 10.08
N LYS A 54 13.25 5.36 8.94
CA LYS A 54 12.97 6.12 7.72
C LYS A 54 11.54 5.94 7.24
N LEU A 55 11.04 4.71 7.21
CA LEU A 55 9.69 4.39 6.75
C LEU A 55 8.61 4.79 7.75
N ARG A 56 8.93 4.81 9.05
CA ARG A 56 8.03 5.37 10.06
C ARG A 56 7.86 6.86 9.88
N LYS A 57 8.92 7.52 9.42
CA LYS A 57 8.90 8.96 9.16
C LYS A 57 8.14 9.29 7.88
N PHE A 58 8.40 8.57 6.79
CA PHE A 58 7.70 8.71 5.51
C PHE A 58 7.61 7.35 4.81
N GLY A 59 6.47 7.08 4.19
CA GLY A 59 6.23 5.87 3.40
C GLY A 59 5.30 4.85 4.04
N GLY A 60 5.49 4.54 5.32
CA GLY A 60 4.66 3.59 6.05
C GLY A 60 4.70 2.15 5.52
N ASN A 61 3.65 1.38 5.82
CA ASN A 61 3.55 -0.04 5.49
C ASN A 61 3.13 -0.33 4.04
N ILE A 62 2.36 0.55 3.42
CA ILE A 62 1.73 0.26 2.13
C ILE A 62 1.99 1.37 1.12
N GLY A 63 2.47 0.99 -0.06
CA GLY A 63 2.45 1.80 -1.26
C GLY A 63 1.63 1.12 -2.33
N TYR A 64 0.92 1.86 -3.16
CA TYR A 64 0.06 1.29 -4.18
C TYR A 64 -0.03 2.18 -5.41
N SER A 65 -0.47 1.58 -6.52
CA SER A 65 -0.75 2.30 -7.75
C SER A 65 -1.83 1.59 -8.55
N ILE A 66 -2.56 2.36 -9.34
CA ILE A 66 -3.57 1.85 -10.26
C ILE A 66 -3.18 2.31 -11.67
N ARG A 67 -3.32 1.41 -12.63
CA ARG A 67 -3.10 1.70 -14.05
C ARG A 67 -3.90 2.95 -14.45
N PRO A 68 -3.31 3.94 -15.14
CA PRO A 68 -4.00 5.20 -15.44
C PRO A 68 -5.37 5.05 -16.11
N THR A 69 -5.52 4.09 -17.03
CA THR A 69 -6.79 3.85 -17.73
C THR A 69 -7.88 3.24 -16.85
N GLU A 70 -7.50 2.74 -15.66
CA GLU A 70 -8.41 2.07 -14.73
C GLU A 70 -8.66 2.90 -13.47
N ARG A 71 -8.19 4.13 -13.43
CA ARG A 71 -8.41 5.04 -12.29
C ARG A 71 -9.85 5.54 -12.25
N ARG A 72 -10.28 6.01 -11.08
CA ARG A 72 -11.62 6.55 -10.81
C ARG A 72 -12.76 5.54 -11.01
N LYS A 73 -12.44 4.25 -10.88
CA LYS A 73 -13.42 3.15 -10.97
C LYS A 73 -13.57 2.40 -9.66
N GLY A 74 -12.94 2.87 -8.58
CA GLY A 74 -13.04 2.25 -7.26
C GLY A 74 -12.05 1.11 -7.03
N TYR A 75 -11.18 0.80 -7.96
CA TYR A 75 -10.24 -0.32 -7.85
C TYR A 75 -9.23 -0.16 -6.72
N ASN A 76 -8.79 1.07 -6.42
CA ASN A 76 -7.78 1.25 -5.39
C ASN A 76 -8.32 0.96 -3.99
N LYS A 77 -9.60 1.14 -3.75
CA LYS A 77 -10.24 0.72 -2.49
C LYS A 77 -10.20 -0.80 -2.34
N ILE A 78 -10.47 -1.52 -3.42
CA ILE A 78 -10.36 -2.98 -3.46
C ILE A 78 -8.92 -3.40 -3.23
N ASN A 79 -7.98 -2.74 -3.90
CA ASN A 79 -6.55 -2.98 -3.78
C ASN A 79 -6.10 -2.84 -2.32
N LEU A 80 -6.48 -1.75 -1.66
CA LEU A 80 -6.14 -1.52 -0.26
C LEU A 80 -6.82 -2.53 0.66
N TYR A 81 -8.09 -2.83 0.45
CA TYR A 81 -8.79 -3.84 1.24
C TYR A 81 -8.08 -5.19 1.21
N LEU A 82 -7.72 -5.67 0.02
CA LEU A 82 -6.99 -6.93 -0.15
C LEU A 82 -5.61 -6.85 0.50
N GLY A 83 -4.95 -5.71 0.39
CA GLY A 83 -3.67 -5.47 1.05
C GLY A 83 -3.77 -5.55 2.57
N LEU A 84 -4.84 -5.02 3.15
CA LEU A 84 -5.09 -5.11 4.60
C LEU A 84 -5.33 -6.55 5.04
N LYS A 85 -5.99 -7.37 4.21
CA LYS A 85 -6.16 -8.80 4.50
C LYS A 85 -4.80 -9.51 4.57
N ILE A 86 -3.90 -9.17 3.66
CA ILE A 86 -2.54 -9.71 3.67
C ILE A 86 -1.80 -9.25 4.93
N CYS A 87 -1.93 -7.99 5.31
CA CYS A 87 -1.35 -7.48 6.56
C CYS A 87 -1.86 -8.26 7.77
N GLN A 88 -3.15 -8.56 7.81
CA GLN A 88 -3.73 -9.36 8.90
C GLN A 88 -3.10 -10.75 8.98
N GLU A 89 -2.89 -11.40 7.84
CA GLU A 89 -2.24 -12.72 7.78
C GLU A 89 -0.82 -12.69 8.35
N TYR A 90 -0.11 -11.58 8.20
CA TYR A 90 1.23 -11.40 8.77
C TYR A 90 1.23 -10.86 10.20
N GLY A 91 0.05 -10.72 10.82
CA GLY A 91 -0.07 -10.25 12.19
C GLY A 91 0.10 -8.75 12.37
N ILE A 92 0.02 -7.97 11.30
CA ILE A 92 0.10 -6.52 11.36
C ILE A 92 -1.26 -5.97 11.78
N LYS A 93 -1.32 -5.34 12.94
CA LYS A 93 -2.57 -4.84 13.52
C LYS A 93 -2.85 -3.38 13.18
N GLU A 94 -1.82 -2.60 13.00
CA GLU A 94 -1.91 -1.19 12.61
C GLU A 94 -1.07 -0.96 11.37
N VAL A 95 -1.68 -0.36 10.36
CA VAL A 95 -1.01 0.03 9.13
C VAL A 95 -0.82 1.54 9.12
N LEU A 96 0.41 1.98 8.91
CA LEU A 96 0.74 3.38 8.72
C LEU A 96 0.83 3.65 7.22
N MET A 97 0.17 4.71 6.78
CA MET A 97 0.21 5.15 5.39
C MET A 97 0.37 6.65 5.32
N ASP A 98 0.94 7.12 4.23
CA ASP A 98 0.98 8.55 3.96
C ASP A 98 0.71 8.83 2.49
N CYS A 99 0.32 10.06 2.20
CA CYS A 99 0.13 10.53 0.83
C CYS A 99 0.31 12.04 0.76
N ASP A 100 0.60 12.54 -0.45
CA ASP A 100 0.62 13.97 -0.72
C ASP A 100 -0.76 14.55 -0.37
N LYS A 101 -0.79 15.67 0.33
CA LYS A 101 -2.02 16.38 0.71
C LYS A 101 -2.96 16.63 -0.46
N TYR A 102 -2.39 16.88 -1.63
CA TYR A 102 -3.16 17.16 -2.85
C TYR A 102 -3.54 15.92 -3.65
N ASN A 103 -3.09 14.74 -3.25
CA ASN A 103 -3.53 13.48 -3.84
C ASN A 103 -4.86 13.06 -3.19
N LEU A 104 -5.93 13.69 -3.64
CA LEU A 104 -7.27 13.47 -3.05
C LEU A 104 -7.76 12.05 -3.26
N GLY A 105 -7.40 11.41 -4.36
CA GLY A 105 -7.78 10.02 -4.64
C GLY A 105 -7.21 9.07 -3.61
N SER A 106 -5.94 9.21 -3.27
CA SER A 106 -5.30 8.39 -2.24
C SER A 106 -5.88 8.67 -0.86
N ALA A 107 -6.04 9.93 -0.50
CA ALA A 107 -6.61 10.32 0.79
C ALA A 107 -8.01 9.73 0.98
N LYS A 108 -8.88 9.83 -0.03
CA LYS A 108 -10.23 9.27 0.02
C LYS A 108 -10.23 7.75 0.12
N THR A 109 -9.33 7.09 -0.58
CA THR A 109 -9.16 5.63 -0.49
C THR A 109 -8.80 5.20 0.93
N ILE A 110 -7.79 5.84 1.52
CA ILE A 110 -7.35 5.53 2.87
C ILE A 110 -8.48 5.77 3.88
N GLN A 111 -9.17 6.90 3.77
CA GLN A 111 -10.28 7.24 4.67
C GLN A 111 -11.45 6.26 4.51
N ALA A 112 -11.76 5.83 3.28
CA ALA A 112 -12.82 4.87 3.02
C ALA A 112 -12.55 3.52 3.70
N LEU A 113 -11.29 3.14 3.87
CA LEU A 113 -10.88 1.93 4.56
C LEU A 113 -10.65 2.15 6.07
N GLY A 114 -11.13 3.26 6.62
CA GLY A 114 -11.04 3.51 8.05
C GLY A 114 -9.79 4.24 8.50
N GLY A 115 -9.00 4.76 7.58
CA GLY A 115 -7.82 5.53 7.90
C GLY A 115 -8.14 6.81 8.66
N VAL A 116 -7.42 7.05 9.75
CA VAL A 116 -7.54 8.25 10.57
C VAL A 116 -6.28 9.08 10.39
N LYS A 117 -6.46 10.35 10.00
CA LYS A 117 -5.34 11.27 9.85
C LYS A 117 -4.71 11.55 11.22
N THR A 118 -3.40 11.34 11.33
CA THR A 118 -2.67 11.53 12.58
C THR A 118 -1.87 12.82 12.61
N LYS A 119 -1.33 13.24 11.48
CA LYS A 119 -0.55 14.47 11.38
C LYS A 119 -0.38 14.89 9.93
N GLU A 120 0.19 16.08 9.75
CA GLU A 120 0.56 16.64 8.46
C GLU A 120 1.97 17.19 8.62
N CYS A 121 2.81 17.03 7.60
CA CYS A 121 4.22 17.38 7.69
C CYS A 121 4.76 17.73 6.32
N TYR A 122 5.60 18.78 6.24
CA TYR A 122 6.26 19.13 4.99
C TYR A 122 7.50 18.26 4.77
N ASN A 123 7.63 17.67 3.58
CA ASN A 123 8.79 16.90 3.19
C ASN A 123 9.70 17.77 2.31
N ASP A 124 10.86 18.16 2.84
CA ASP A 124 11.81 19.03 2.15
C ASP A 124 12.43 18.36 0.93
N GLU A 125 12.64 17.04 0.96
CA GLU A 125 13.25 16.28 -0.13
C GLU A 125 12.36 16.31 -1.38
N PHE A 126 11.07 16.05 -1.21
CA PHE A 126 10.10 16.02 -2.31
C PHE A 126 9.31 17.32 -2.47
N LYS A 127 9.55 18.29 -1.58
CA LYS A 127 8.89 19.60 -1.58
C LYS A 127 7.37 19.51 -1.63
N GLU A 128 6.82 18.64 -0.78
CA GLU A 128 5.37 18.42 -0.70
C GLU A 128 4.92 18.32 0.75
N THR A 129 3.66 18.66 0.99
CA THR A 129 3.02 18.44 2.29
C THR A 129 2.41 17.06 2.30
N VAL A 130 2.74 16.27 3.31
CA VAL A 130 2.34 14.87 3.42
C VAL A 130 1.35 14.71 4.56
N GLU A 131 0.24 14.04 4.29
CA GLU A 131 -0.73 13.63 5.30
C GLU A 131 -0.45 12.20 5.73
N PHE A 132 -0.48 11.96 7.05
CA PHE A 132 -0.22 10.66 7.65
C PHE A 132 -1.51 10.07 8.20
N TYR A 133 -1.68 8.77 7.98
CA TYR A 133 -2.87 8.03 8.40
C TYR A 133 -2.47 6.76 9.13
N SER A 134 -3.34 6.35 10.06
CA SER A 134 -3.27 5.04 10.72
C SER A 134 -4.56 4.28 10.43
N ILE A 135 -4.45 3.01 10.09
CA ILE A 135 -5.59 2.11 9.87
C ILE A 135 -5.52 0.98 10.89
N ASP A 136 -6.61 0.80 11.65
CA ASP A 136 -6.80 -0.40 12.47
C ASP A 136 -7.24 -1.53 11.54
N VAL A 137 -6.37 -2.49 11.31
CA VAL A 137 -6.56 -3.54 10.30
C VAL A 137 -7.81 -4.37 10.57
N ASP A 138 -7.96 -4.91 11.76
CA ASP A 138 -9.10 -5.78 12.08
C ASP A 138 -10.43 -5.03 12.00
N LYS A 139 -10.46 -3.80 12.50
CA LYS A 139 -11.65 -2.97 12.46
C LYS A 139 -12.04 -2.61 11.02
N SER A 140 -11.07 -2.24 10.19
CA SER A 140 -11.30 -1.92 8.78
C SER A 140 -11.86 -3.11 8.02
N LEU A 141 -11.27 -4.29 8.20
CA LEU A 141 -11.72 -5.50 7.52
C LEU A 141 -13.14 -5.88 7.92
N SER A 142 -13.47 -5.81 9.21
CA SER A 142 -14.84 -6.08 9.69
C SER A 142 -15.85 -5.10 9.10
N ALA A 143 -15.52 -3.83 9.07
CA ALA A 143 -16.43 -2.79 8.59
C ALA A 143 -16.68 -2.87 7.08
N ASN A 144 -15.73 -3.36 6.30
CA ASN A 144 -15.77 -3.34 4.84
C ASN A 144 -16.00 -4.71 4.18
N LYS A 145 -16.12 -5.76 4.99
CA LYS A 145 -16.26 -7.13 4.48
C LYS A 145 -17.44 -7.29 3.51
N GLU A 146 -18.61 -6.81 3.89
CA GLU A 146 -19.80 -6.93 3.05
C GLU A 146 -19.67 -6.20 1.72
N LEU A 147 -18.93 -5.10 1.70
CA LEU A 147 -18.76 -4.29 0.50
C LEU A 147 -17.80 -4.95 -0.50
N TYR A 148 -16.72 -5.57 -0.03
CA TYR A 148 -15.66 -6.06 -0.89
C TYR A 148 -15.56 -7.59 -1.00
N GLU A 149 -16.29 -8.34 -0.18
CA GLU A 149 -16.29 -9.81 -0.21
C GLU A 149 -17.71 -10.36 -0.48
N LYS A 150 -18.31 -9.88 -1.53
CA LYS A 150 -19.61 -10.40 -1.97
C LYS A 150 -19.47 -11.72 -2.70
#